data_95c337441174e32913a4ee054cc7eff5
#
_entry.id   95c337441174e32913a4ee054cc7eff5
#
_cell.length_a   1.000
_cell.length_b   1.000
_cell.length_c   1.000
_cell.angle_alpha   90.00
_cell.angle_beta   90.00
_cell.angle_gamma   90.00
#
_symmetry.space_group_name_H-M   'P 1'
#
loop_
_entity.id
_entity.type
_entity.pdbx_description
1 polymer ?
#
loop_
_entity_poly.entity_id
_entity_poly.type
_entity_poly.pdbx_seq_one_letter_code
_entity_poly.pdbx_strand_id
1 'polypeptide(L)' 'MKYILYNENFEQQGSFASVEELRNFLCDRKYDSQCDKDIGCTFDYIKHIKWHFDIVE' A
#
# COMPACT_ATOMS: atom_id res chain seq x y z
N MET A 1 14.40 -3.83 4.80
CA MET A 1 13.12 -3.16 5.09
C MET A 1 11.99 -3.81 4.31
N LYS A 2 10.88 -4.01 4.95
CA LYS A 2 9.78 -4.71 4.32
C LYS A 2 8.48 -3.99 4.68
N TYR A 3 7.59 -3.88 3.70
CA TYR A 3 6.29 -3.25 3.89
C TYR A 3 5.21 -4.32 3.88
N ILE A 4 4.43 -4.37 4.93
CA ILE A 4 3.36 -5.36 5.05
C ILE A 4 2.03 -4.62 4.98
N LEU A 5 1.18 -5.03 4.07
CA LEU A 5 -0.12 -4.38 3.86
C LEU A 5 -1.23 -5.20 4.49
N TYR A 6 -2.10 -4.51 5.21
CA TYR A 6 -3.28 -5.11 5.84
C TYR A 6 -4.52 -4.39 5.35
N ASN A 7 -5.62 -5.10 5.25
CA ASN A 7 -6.88 -4.48 4.91
C ASN A 7 -7.51 -3.81 6.14
N GLU A 8 -8.74 -3.37 6.02
CA GLU A 8 -9.44 -2.67 7.10
C GLU A 8 -9.68 -3.55 8.32
N ASN A 9 -9.67 -4.86 8.14
CA ASN A 9 -9.86 -5.82 9.23
C ASN A 9 -8.52 -6.36 9.77
N PHE A 10 -7.40 -5.72 9.38
CA PHE A 10 -6.05 -6.14 9.76
C PHE A 10 -5.68 -7.51 9.22
N GLU A 11 -6.27 -7.91 8.12
CA GLU A 11 -5.89 -9.14 7.43
C GLU A 11 -4.76 -8.84 6.46
N GLN A 12 -3.68 -9.58 6.53
CA GLN A 12 -2.52 -9.33 5.68
C GLN A 12 -2.85 -9.58 4.21
N GLN A 13 -2.55 -8.59 3.39
CA GLN A 13 -2.79 -8.66 1.95
C GLN A 13 -1.52 -9.00 1.17
N GLY A 14 -0.36 -8.73 1.74
CA GLY A 14 0.90 -9.04 1.10
C GLY A 14 2.06 -8.36 1.79
N SER A 15 3.27 -8.72 1.39
CA SER A 15 4.46 -8.06 1.86
C SER A 15 5.31 -7.65 0.67
N PHE A 16 5.96 -6.49 0.77
CA PHE A 16 6.65 -5.88 -0.36
C PHE A 16 8.02 -5.39 0.07
N ALA A 17 9.00 -5.53 -0.82
CA ALA A 17 10.36 -5.12 -0.52
C ALA A 17 10.55 -3.61 -0.69
N SER A 18 9.67 -2.94 -1.40
CA SER A 18 9.80 -1.51 -1.63
C SER A 18 8.42 -0.88 -1.74
N VAL A 19 8.38 0.44 -1.58
CA VAL A 19 7.14 1.20 -1.74
C VAL A 19 6.64 1.11 -3.17
N GLU A 20 7.55 1.01 -4.12
CA GLU A 20 7.18 0.89 -5.52
C GLU A 20 6.38 -0.39 -5.78
N GLU A 21 6.80 -1.50 -5.18
CA GLU A 21 6.06 -2.75 -5.29
C GLU A 21 4.68 -2.64 -4.64
N LEU A 22 4.63 -1.98 -3.49
CA LEU A 22 3.37 -1.75 -2.80
C LEU A 22 2.41 -0.93 -3.67
N ARG A 23 2.93 0.11 -4.28
CA ARG A 23 2.14 0.96 -5.17
C ARG A 23 1.63 0.18 -6.37
N ASN A 24 2.49 -0.65 -6.97
CA ASN A 24 2.10 -1.46 -8.11
C ASN A 24 0.98 -2.43 -7.75
N PHE A 25 1.04 -2.99 -6.56
CA PHE A 25 -0.02 -3.88 -6.10
C PHE A 25 -1.35 -3.15 -6.02
N LEU A 26 -1.35 -1.94 -5.49
CA LEU A 26 -2.57 -1.14 -5.37
C LEU A 26 -3.09 -0.71 -6.75
N CYS A 27 -2.19 -0.38 -7.64
CA CYS A 27 -2.56 0.00 -9.01
C CYS A 27 -3.16 -1.17 -9.76
N ASP A 28 -2.60 -2.36 -9.61
CA ASP A 28 -3.13 -3.56 -10.24
C ASP A 28 -4.57 -3.82 -9.83
N ARG A 29 -4.91 -3.44 -8.61
CA ARG A 29 -6.26 -3.60 -8.12
C ARG A 29 -7.15 -2.42 -8.45
N LYS A 30 -6.61 -1.46 -9.19
CA LYS A 30 -7.32 -0.27 -9.63
C LYS A 30 -7.87 0.57 -8.49
N TYR A 31 -7.19 0.48 -7.35
CA TYR A 31 -7.59 1.32 -6.23
C TYR A 31 -7.19 2.76 -6.43
N ASP A 32 -6.12 2.98 -7.18
CA ASP A 32 -5.53 4.30 -7.25
C ASP A 32 -4.98 4.57 -8.63
N SER A 33 -5.78 5.23 -9.45
CA SER A 33 -5.34 5.65 -10.77
C SER A 33 -4.75 7.06 -10.78
N GLN A 34 -4.85 7.78 -9.68
CA GLN A 34 -4.44 9.18 -9.64
C GLN A 34 -3.11 9.42 -8.93
N CYS A 35 -2.69 8.50 -8.11
CA CYS A 35 -1.50 8.67 -7.29
C CYS A 35 -0.34 7.81 -7.78
N ASP A 36 -0.29 7.55 -9.06
CA ASP A 36 0.69 6.64 -9.63
C ASP A 36 2.10 7.20 -9.66
N LYS A 37 2.26 8.49 -9.41
CA LYS A 37 3.56 9.15 -9.54
C LYS A 37 4.18 9.59 -8.22
N ASP A 38 3.47 9.44 -7.13
CA ASP A 38 3.92 9.96 -5.85
C ASP A 38 3.86 8.90 -4.78
N ILE A 39 5.02 8.57 -4.24
CA ILE A 39 5.13 7.58 -3.17
C ILE A 39 4.32 7.99 -1.94
N GLY A 40 4.33 9.27 -1.62
CA GLY A 40 3.54 9.78 -0.51
C GLY A 40 2.06 9.54 -0.68
N CYS A 41 1.59 9.64 -1.89
CA CYS A 41 0.19 9.38 -2.22
C CYS A 41 -0.22 7.96 -1.92
N THR A 42 0.69 7.01 -2.08
CA THR A 42 0.40 5.61 -1.81
C THR A 42 -0.02 5.41 -0.36
N PHE A 43 0.73 5.99 0.56
CA PHE A 43 0.40 5.87 1.98
C PHE A 43 -0.88 6.62 2.33
N ASP A 44 -1.08 7.78 1.73
CA ASP A 44 -2.30 8.54 1.93
C ASP A 44 -3.52 7.76 1.43
N TYR A 45 -3.38 7.10 0.31
CA TYR A 45 -4.45 6.31 -0.24
C TYR A 45 -4.79 5.13 0.67
N ILE A 46 -3.78 4.46 1.20
CA ILE A 46 -4.00 3.35 2.14
C ILE A 46 -4.83 3.83 3.33
N LYS A 47 -4.50 5.00 3.86
CA LYS A 47 -5.26 5.58 4.96
C LYS A 47 -6.67 5.97 4.55
N HIS A 48 -6.81 6.45 3.34
CA HIS A 48 -8.11 6.87 2.82
C HIS A 48 -9.11 5.70 2.74
N ILE A 49 -8.64 4.54 2.32
CA ILE A 49 -9.50 3.36 2.25
C ILE A 49 -9.53 2.59 3.57
N LYS A 50 -8.92 3.16 4.61
CA LYS A 50 -8.90 2.60 5.97
C LYS A 50 -8.13 1.31 6.09
N TRP A 51 -7.21 1.08 5.18
CA TRP A 51 -6.28 -0.04 5.27
C TRP A 51 -5.10 0.36 6.14
N HIS A 52 -4.28 -0.61 6.45
CA HIS A 52 -3.14 -0.39 7.34
C HIS A 52 -1.88 -0.96 6.72
N PHE A 53 -0.75 -0.46 7.17
CA PHE A 53 0.52 -1.01 6.72
C PHE A 53 1.51 -0.99 7.88
N ASP A 54 2.54 -1.82 7.79
CA ASP A 54 3.60 -1.87 8.77
C ASP A 54 4.94 -1.89 8.05
N ILE A 55 5.95 -1.37 8.71
CA ILE A 55 7.31 -1.34 8.16
C ILE A 55 8.19 -2.16 9.07
N VAL A 56 8.79 -3.21 8.51
CA VAL A 56 9.65 -4.13 9.25
C VAL A 56 11.05 -4.03 8.68
N GLU A 57 12.02 -3.81 9.55
CA GLU A 57 13.42 -3.72 9.12
C GLU A 57 14.14 -5.06 9.17
#